data_222ef38314c1bfb5b52551bd9535952e
#
_entry.id   222ef38314c1bfb5b52551bd9535952e
#
_cell.length_a   1.000
_cell.length_b   1.000
_cell.length_c   1.000
_cell.angle_alpha   90.00
_cell.angle_beta   90.00
_cell.angle_gamma   90.00
#
_symmetry.space_group_name_H-M   'P 1'
#
loop_
_entity.id
_entity.type
_entity.pdbx_description
1 polymer ?
#
loop_
_entity_poly.entity_id
_entity_poly.type
_entity_poly.pdbx_seq_one_letter_code
_entity_poly.pdbx_strand_id
1 'polypeptide(L)'
;MENLYAFEVKRATEEDIPAIHKITKDAFLKYCEMAGISYDIEALNETYDDIRKDIENKEVFVVRIDDEPVGAVRVEILENGEAYLSRFAVGSTHRNNGVGKILMSVVDKVMKQHKIKRLRLHTASKGAPTIRFYYGRGFYIASVEGSRGYPRAELIKEYE
;
A
#
# COMPACT_ATOMS: atom_id res chain seq x y z
N MET A 1 -12.48 -3.26 26.35
CA MET A 1 -11.96 -4.51 25.85
C MET A 1 -10.48 -4.40 25.52
N GLU A 2 -9.72 -5.34 25.96
CA GLU A 2 -8.29 -5.33 25.68
C GLU A 2 -7.99 -5.69 24.24
N ASN A 3 -7.02 -5.01 23.68
CA ASN A 3 -6.49 -5.36 22.38
C ASN A 3 -5.63 -6.62 22.53
N LEU A 4 -6.02 -7.70 21.87
CA LEU A 4 -5.32 -8.97 21.94
C LEU A 4 -4.10 -9.04 21.02
N TYR A 5 -3.89 -8.02 20.19
CA TYR A 5 -2.80 -7.99 19.22
C TYR A 5 -1.80 -6.90 19.56
N ALA A 6 -0.53 -7.25 19.54
CA ALA A 6 0.56 -6.29 19.66
C ALA A 6 0.99 -5.84 18.28
N PHE A 7 0.48 -4.68 17.84
CA PHE A 7 0.87 -4.09 16.56
C PHE A 7 2.18 -3.34 16.68
N GLU A 8 3.07 -3.57 15.75
CA GLU A 8 4.31 -2.83 15.63
C GLU A 8 4.51 -2.43 14.19
N VAL A 9 4.82 -1.14 13.96
CA VAL A 9 5.13 -0.63 12.62
C VAL A 9 6.54 -0.09 12.61
N LYS A 10 7.35 -0.54 11.69
CA LYS A 10 8.75 -0.10 11.53
C LYS A 10 9.09 0.12 10.08
N ARG A 11 10.12 0.94 9.85
CA ARG A 11 10.72 1.03 8.54
C ARG A 11 11.28 -0.33 8.16
N ALA A 12 11.08 -0.73 6.92
CA ALA A 12 11.59 -1.99 6.42
C ALA A 12 13.11 -1.97 6.33
N THR A 13 13.70 -3.12 6.61
CA THR A 13 15.13 -3.37 6.42
C THR A 13 15.31 -4.52 5.43
N GLU A 14 16.56 -4.80 5.09
CA GLU A 14 16.87 -5.89 4.16
C GLU A 14 16.33 -7.25 4.65
N GLU A 15 16.28 -7.46 5.95
CA GLU A 15 15.75 -8.68 6.55
C GLU A 15 14.26 -8.89 6.26
N ASP A 16 13.53 -7.81 5.97
CA ASP A 16 12.09 -7.85 5.71
C ASP A 16 11.75 -8.23 4.26
N ILE A 17 12.74 -8.26 3.36
CA ILE A 17 12.49 -8.47 1.93
C ILE A 17 11.70 -9.75 1.63
N PRO A 18 12.06 -10.93 2.16
CA PRO A 18 11.27 -12.14 1.88
C PRO A 18 9.81 -12.03 2.32
N ALA A 19 9.57 -11.44 3.50
CA ALA A 19 8.21 -11.26 4.00
C ALA A 19 7.41 -10.26 3.16
N ILE A 20 8.03 -9.14 2.78
CA ILE A 20 7.41 -8.15 1.91
C ILE A 20 7.03 -8.77 0.56
N HIS A 21 7.93 -9.54 -0.02
CA HIS A 21 7.69 -10.23 -1.28
C HIS A 21 6.46 -11.14 -1.19
N LYS A 22 6.39 -11.97 -0.16
CA LYS A 22 5.28 -12.89 0.04
C LYS A 22 3.96 -12.17 0.27
N ILE A 23 3.94 -11.18 1.16
CA ILE A 23 2.74 -10.41 1.49
C ILE A 23 2.23 -9.68 0.24
N THR A 24 3.12 -9.05 -0.50
CA THR A 24 2.78 -8.32 -1.73
C THR A 24 2.19 -9.26 -2.77
N LYS A 25 2.84 -10.41 -2.98
CA LYS A 25 2.35 -11.39 -3.96
C LYS A 25 0.95 -11.89 -3.60
N ASP A 26 0.74 -12.30 -2.35
CA ASP A 26 -0.56 -12.80 -1.89
C ASP A 26 -1.64 -11.73 -2.04
N ALA A 27 -1.37 -10.50 -1.63
CA ALA A 27 -2.32 -9.42 -1.70
C ALA A 27 -2.67 -9.05 -3.14
N PHE A 28 -1.70 -9.00 -4.04
CA PHE A 28 -1.93 -8.62 -5.42
C PHE A 28 -2.52 -9.75 -6.28
N LEU A 29 -2.32 -11.00 -5.93
CA LEU A 29 -3.10 -12.10 -6.51
C LEU A 29 -4.59 -11.91 -6.20
N LYS A 30 -4.92 -11.58 -4.96
CA LYS A 30 -6.29 -11.29 -4.55
C LYS A 30 -6.85 -10.06 -5.25
N TYR A 31 -6.03 -9.03 -5.38
CA TYR A 31 -6.37 -7.82 -6.12
C TYR A 31 -6.79 -8.14 -7.57
N CYS A 32 -6.01 -8.96 -8.25
CA CYS A 32 -6.33 -9.37 -9.63
C CYS A 32 -7.66 -10.13 -9.70
N GLU A 33 -7.91 -11.04 -8.77
CA GLU A 33 -9.17 -11.77 -8.70
C GLU A 33 -10.35 -10.83 -8.51
N MET A 34 -10.25 -9.92 -7.53
CA MET A 34 -11.33 -9.00 -7.19
C MET A 34 -11.62 -8.00 -8.30
N ALA A 35 -10.60 -7.55 -9.00
CA ALA A 35 -10.73 -6.57 -10.07
C ALA A 35 -11.04 -7.22 -11.44
N GLY A 36 -10.93 -8.54 -11.54
CA GLY A 36 -11.15 -9.26 -12.80
C GLY A 36 -10.10 -8.93 -13.86
N ILE A 37 -8.86 -8.75 -13.46
CA ILE A 37 -7.77 -8.38 -14.36
C ILE A 37 -6.75 -9.50 -14.50
N SER A 38 -5.89 -9.39 -15.52
CA SER A 38 -4.81 -10.34 -15.78
C SER A 38 -3.82 -10.37 -14.60
N TYR A 39 -3.23 -11.55 -14.37
CA TYR A 39 -2.18 -11.70 -13.35
C TYR A 39 -0.82 -11.17 -13.80
N ASP A 40 -0.74 -10.52 -14.96
CA ASP A 40 0.50 -9.94 -15.47
C ASP A 40 0.63 -8.48 -15.05
N ILE A 41 0.88 -8.25 -13.77
CA ILE A 41 1.13 -6.91 -13.23
C ILE A 41 2.49 -6.88 -12.54
N GLU A 42 3.09 -5.69 -12.46
CA GLU A 42 4.43 -5.51 -11.90
C GLU A 42 4.57 -6.06 -10.48
N ALA A 43 3.55 -5.86 -9.64
CA ALA A 43 3.60 -6.32 -8.25
C ALA A 43 3.78 -7.84 -8.11
N LEU A 44 3.30 -8.62 -9.07
CA LEU A 44 3.45 -10.07 -9.07
C LEU A 44 4.77 -10.54 -9.65
N ASN A 45 5.47 -9.69 -10.37
CA ASN A 45 6.72 -10.02 -11.07
C ASN A 45 7.94 -9.40 -10.41
N GLU A 46 7.77 -8.70 -9.29
CA GLU A 46 8.91 -8.03 -8.66
C GLU A 46 9.85 -9.03 -7.98
N THR A 47 11.13 -8.71 -8.03
CA THR A 47 12.20 -9.51 -7.44
C THR A 47 12.58 -8.96 -6.07
N TYR A 48 13.39 -9.73 -5.34
CA TYR A 48 13.97 -9.24 -4.07
C TYR A 48 14.82 -7.99 -4.31
N ASP A 49 15.51 -7.91 -5.43
CA ASP A 49 16.32 -6.73 -5.76
C ASP A 49 15.46 -5.49 -6.00
N ASP A 50 14.31 -5.66 -6.65
CA ASP A 50 13.34 -4.57 -6.81
C ASP A 50 12.88 -4.02 -5.46
N ILE A 51 12.61 -4.90 -4.51
CA ILE A 51 12.18 -4.52 -3.16
C ILE A 51 13.33 -3.80 -2.44
N ARG A 52 14.56 -4.32 -2.58
CA ARG A 52 15.74 -3.69 -1.97
C ARG A 52 15.92 -2.27 -2.46
N LYS A 53 15.77 -2.04 -3.75
CA LYS A 53 15.87 -0.70 -4.33
C LYS A 53 14.80 0.23 -3.78
N ASP A 54 13.58 -0.25 -3.59
CA ASP A 54 12.52 0.56 -2.99
C ASP A 54 12.82 0.90 -1.53
N ILE A 55 13.35 -0.05 -0.77
CA ILE A 55 13.75 0.21 0.63
C ILE A 55 14.81 1.31 0.69
N GLU A 56 15.75 1.31 -0.26
CA GLU A 56 16.80 2.33 -0.32
C GLU A 56 16.30 3.71 -0.76
N ASN A 57 15.31 3.74 -1.64
CA ASN A 57 14.90 4.97 -2.33
C ASN A 57 13.52 5.52 -1.93
N LYS A 58 12.73 4.75 -1.21
CA LYS A 58 11.37 5.13 -0.80
C LYS A 58 11.20 4.98 0.70
N GLU A 59 10.09 5.47 1.20
CA GLU A 59 9.65 5.21 2.56
C GLU A 59 8.88 3.89 2.56
N VAL A 60 9.45 2.83 3.14
CA VAL A 60 8.84 1.49 3.16
C VAL A 60 8.61 1.08 4.60
N PHE A 61 7.39 0.67 4.91
CA PHE A 61 6.99 0.28 6.27
C PHE A 61 6.41 -1.12 6.28
N VAL A 62 6.65 -1.84 7.38
CA VAL A 62 6.11 -3.16 7.64
C VAL A 62 5.36 -3.15 8.95
N VAL A 63 4.16 -3.73 8.97
CA VAL A 63 3.41 -3.97 10.20
C VAL A 63 3.60 -5.41 10.63
N ARG A 64 3.87 -5.60 11.93
CA ARG A 64 3.91 -6.92 12.55
C ARG A 64 2.82 -7.04 13.60
N ILE A 65 2.30 -8.24 13.75
CA ILE A 65 1.45 -8.62 14.88
C ILE A 65 2.16 -9.78 15.56
N ASP A 66 2.51 -9.60 16.83
CA ASP A 66 3.23 -10.62 17.60
C ASP A 66 4.47 -11.14 16.87
N ASP A 67 5.27 -10.20 16.35
CA ASP A 67 6.50 -10.42 15.59
C ASP A 67 6.30 -11.03 14.20
N GLU A 68 5.06 -11.27 13.75
CA GLU A 68 4.79 -11.78 12.42
C GLU A 68 4.48 -10.63 11.45
N PRO A 69 5.21 -10.51 10.32
CA PRO A 69 4.89 -9.50 9.31
C PRO A 69 3.53 -9.78 8.67
N VAL A 70 2.64 -8.79 8.69
CA VAL A 70 1.27 -8.96 8.20
C VAL A 70 0.84 -7.91 7.18
N GLY A 71 1.63 -6.88 6.99
CA GLY A 71 1.32 -5.83 6.01
C GLY A 71 2.53 -4.98 5.68
N ALA A 72 2.48 -4.32 4.54
CA ALA A 72 3.55 -3.44 4.09
C ALA A 72 3.00 -2.37 3.14
N VAL A 73 3.75 -1.27 3.01
CA VAL A 73 3.40 -0.17 2.12
C VAL A 73 4.66 0.56 1.71
N ARG A 74 4.64 1.17 0.53
CA ARG A 74 5.75 1.98 0.02
C ARG A 74 5.24 3.34 -0.40
N VAL A 75 6.00 4.38 -0.05
CA VAL A 75 5.69 5.76 -0.46
C VAL A 75 6.94 6.40 -1.03
N GLU A 76 6.82 6.89 -2.23
CA GLU A 76 7.88 7.68 -2.88
C GLU A 76 7.63 9.15 -2.63
N ILE A 77 8.63 9.82 -2.05
CA ILE A 77 8.57 11.26 -1.83
C ILE A 77 9.05 11.94 -3.13
N LEU A 78 8.18 12.75 -3.70
CA LEU A 78 8.45 13.47 -4.94
C LEU A 78 8.69 14.94 -4.65
N GLU A 79 8.90 15.74 -5.68
CA GLU A 79 9.10 17.18 -5.55
C GLU A 79 7.79 17.92 -5.34
N ASN A 80 7.88 19.17 -4.91
CA ASN A 80 6.75 20.11 -4.83
C ASN A 80 5.59 19.66 -3.93
N GLY A 81 5.90 18.94 -2.84
CA GLY A 81 4.89 18.50 -1.91
C GLY A 81 4.05 17.32 -2.40
N GLU A 82 4.53 16.61 -3.41
CA GLU A 82 3.85 15.42 -3.95
C GLU A 82 4.47 14.14 -3.41
N ALA A 83 3.68 13.08 -3.32
CA ALA A 83 4.15 11.75 -3.00
C ALA A 83 3.29 10.71 -3.69
N TYR A 84 3.83 9.51 -3.85
CA TYR A 84 3.13 8.42 -4.52
C TYR A 84 3.15 7.15 -3.67
N LEU A 85 1.97 6.63 -3.37
CA LEU A 85 1.79 5.40 -2.59
C LEU A 85 1.67 4.21 -3.53
N SER A 86 2.38 3.14 -3.20
CA SER A 86 2.33 1.90 -3.97
C SER A 86 2.49 0.68 -3.06
N ARG A 87 2.17 -0.48 -3.60
CA ARG A 87 2.35 -1.76 -2.90
C ARG A 87 1.73 -1.77 -1.50
N PHE A 88 0.55 -1.20 -1.36
CA PHE A 88 -0.21 -1.28 -0.12
C PHE A 88 -0.79 -2.70 -0.02
N ALA A 89 -0.28 -3.48 0.91
CA ALA A 89 -0.61 -4.90 0.98
C ALA A 89 -0.83 -5.34 2.42
N VAL A 90 -1.91 -6.10 2.64
CA VAL A 90 -2.21 -6.72 3.92
C VAL A 90 -2.37 -8.22 3.67
N GLY A 91 -1.73 -9.03 4.51
CA GLY A 91 -1.82 -10.48 4.41
C GLY A 91 -3.28 -10.96 4.47
N SER A 92 -3.63 -11.97 3.66
CA SER A 92 -5.01 -12.42 3.49
C SER A 92 -5.67 -12.88 4.79
N THR A 93 -4.90 -13.42 5.72
CA THR A 93 -5.40 -13.89 7.01
C THR A 93 -5.64 -12.76 8.01
N HIS A 94 -5.17 -11.55 7.70
CA HIS A 94 -5.23 -10.40 8.61
C HIS A 94 -6.07 -9.26 8.08
N ARG A 95 -6.85 -9.49 7.04
CA ARG A 95 -7.81 -8.50 6.54
C ARG A 95 -8.91 -8.33 7.58
N ASN A 96 -9.40 -7.12 7.72
CA ASN A 96 -10.42 -6.74 8.70
C ASN A 96 -9.93 -6.71 10.16
N ASN A 97 -8.64 -6.84 10.41
CA ASN A 97 -8.05 -6.70 11.75
C ASN A 97 -7.52 -5.29 12.02
N GLY A 98 -7.79 -4.35 11.12
CA GLY A 98 -7.33 -2.97 11.29
C GLY A 98 -5.90 -2.71 10.81
N VAL A 99 -5.24 -3.69 10.20
CA VAL A 99 -3.86 -3.55 9.70
C VAL A 99 -3.76 -2.44 8.65
N GLY A 100 -4.71 -2.41 7.71
CA GLY A 100 -4.72 -1.37 6.67
C GLY A 100 -4.87 0.02 7.25
N LYS A 101 -5.72 0.19 8.27
CA LYS A 101 -5.90 1.48 8.94
C LYS A 101 -4.63 1.93 9.66
N ILE A 102 -3.93 1.00 10.29
CA ILE A 102 -2.67 1.28 10.97
C ILE A 102 -1.61 1.71 9.97
N LEU A 103 -1.47 1.00 8.86
CA LEU A 103 -0.54 1.37 7.79
C LEU A 103 -0.85 2.77 7.27
N MET A 104 -2.11 3.06 7.00
CA MET A 104 -2.50 4.37 6.49
C MET A 104 -2.23 5.49 7.50
N SER A 105 -2.43 5.23 8.79
CA SER A 105 -2.10 6.19 9.85
C SER A 105 -0.61 6.52 9.87
N VAL A 106 0.24 5.52 9.67
CA VAL A 106 1.69 5.74 9.61
C VAL A 106 2.05 6.54 8.36
N VAL A 107 1.44 6.22 7.22
CA VAL A 107 1.63 6.99 5.99
C VAL A 107 1.26 8.45 6.22
N ASP A 108 0.11 8.71 6.82
CA ASP A 108 -0.33 10.09 7.10
C ASP A 108 0.67 10.85 7.97
N LYS A 109 1.23 10.20 9.00
CA LYS A 109 2.26 10.82 9.84
C LYS A 109 3.51 11.17 9.03
N VAL A 110 3.96 10.26 8.19
CA VAL A 110 5.15 10.48 7.36
C VAL A 110 4.90 11.61 6.36
N MET A 111 3.72 11.66 5.76
CA MET A 111 3.35 12.74 4.85
C MET A 111 3.40 14.09 5.54
N LYS A 112 2.90 14.18 6.77
CA LYS A 112 2.96 15.43 7.55
C LYS A 112 4.40 15.81 7.90
N GLN A 113 5.24 14.85 8.26
CA GLN A 113 6.65 15.09 8.55
C GLN A 113 7.39 15.66 7.34
N HIS A 114 7.08 15.19 6.14
CA HIS A 114 7.68 15.66 4.90
C HIS A 114 6.96 16.86 4.30
N LYS A 115 5.92 17.38 4.96
CA LYS A 115 5.14 18.53 4.47
C LYS A 115 4.52 18.26 3.10
N ILE A 116 4.08 17.02 2.87
CA ILE A 116 3.42 16.62 1.64
C ILE A 116 2.04 17.27 1.57
N LYS A 117 1.70 17.79 0.40
CA LYS A 117 0.38 18.38 0.14
C LYS A 117 -0.56 17.40 -0.52
N ARG A 118 -0.02 16.47 -1.30
CA ARG A 118 -0.83 15.58 -2.12
C ARG A 118 -0.20 14.21 -2.24
N LEU A 119 -0.94 13.19 -1.85
CA LEU A 119 -0.55 11.79 -1.98
C LEU A 119 -1.42 11.14 -3.05
N ARG A 120 -0.79 10.50 -4.03
CA ARG A 120 -1.47 9.83 -5.13
C ARG A 120 -1.28 8.33 -5.08
N LEU A 121 -2.24 7.61 -5.62
CA LEU A 121 -2.12 6.18 -5.88
C LEU A 121 -2.98 5.80 -7.09
N HIS A 122 -2.71 4.63 -7.65
CA HIS A 122 -3.54 4.04 -8.71
C HIS A 122 -4.04 2.69 -8.26
N THR A 123 -5.28 2.38 -8.61
CA THR A 123 -5.88 1.07 -8.34
C THR A 123 -6.97 0.77 -9.36
N ALA A 124 -7.29 -0.51 -9.55
CA ALA A 124 -8.35 -0.89 -10.46
C ALA A 124 -9.69 -0.29 -10.00
N SER A 125 -10.38 0.40 -10.91
CA SER A 125 -11.64 1.06 -10.55
C SER A 125 -12.77 0.08 -10.25
N LYS A 126 -12.67 -1.16 -10.73
CA LYS A 126 -13.64 -2.22 -10.44
C LYS A 126 -13.41 -2.90 -9.09
N GLY A 127 -12.31 -2.63 -8.43
CA GLY A 127 -12.01 -3.16 -7.10
C GLY A 127 -12.75 -2.41 -5.99
N ALA A 128 -14.08 -2.57 -5.93
CA ALA A 128 -14.93 -1.78 -5.05
C ALA A 128 -14.51 -1.79 -3.57
N PRO A 129 -14.14 -2.92 -2.95
CA PRO A 129 -13.70 -2.89 -1.54
C PRO A 129 -12.46 -2.03 -1.32
N THR A 130 -11.50 -2.07 -2.25
CA THR A 130 -10.28 -1.26 -2.17
C THR A 130 -10.61 0.23 -2.33
N ILE A 131 -11.44 0.57 -3.30
CA ILE A 131 -11.90 1.95 -3.52
C ILE A 131 -12.60 2.47 -2.25
N ARG A 132 -13.50 1.69 -1.65
CA ARG A 132 -14.18 2.08 -0.41
C ARG A 132 -13.21 2.30 0.74
N PHE A 133 -12.21 1.44 0.86
CA PHE A 133 -11.18 1.60 1.89
C PHE A 133 -10.49 2.96 1.76
N TYR A 134 -10.05 3.31 0.56
CA TYR A 134 -9.35 4.58 0.35
C TYR A 134 -10.26 5.79 0.55
N TYR A 135 -11.52 5.71 0.12
CA TYR A 135 -12.49 6.77 0.43
C TYR A 135 -12.62 6.99 1.93
N GLY A 136 -12.69 5.89 2.70
CA GLY A 136 -12.74 5.96 4.15
C GLY A 136 -11.50 6.55 4.80
N ARG A 137 -10.40 6.61 4.07
CA ARG A 137 -9.14 7.21 4.54
C ARG A 137 -8.90 8.62 4.01
N GLY A 138 -9.87 9.19 3.30
CA GLY A 138 -9.81 10.58 2.85
C GLY A 138 -9.35 10.77 1.41
N PHE A 139 -9.25 9.72 0.63
CA PHE A 139 -8.94 9.83 -0.79
C PHE A 139 -10.20 10.09 -1.61
N TYR A 140 -10.02 10.69 -2.79
CA TYR A 140 -11.08 10.82 -3.78
C TYR A 140 -10.54 10.39 -5.15
N ILE A 141 -11.43 10.00 -6.07
CA ILE A 141 -11.05 9.64 -7.43
C ILE A 141 -10.85 10.92 -8.23
N ALA A 142 -9.64 11.11 -8.76
CA ALA A 142 -9.30 12.26 -9.59
C ALA A 142 -9.51 11.97 -11.07
N SER A 143 -9.25 10.75 -11.50
CA SER A 143 -9.41 10.36 -12.90
C SER A 143 -9.51 8.84 -13.03
N VAL A 144 -9.97 8.38 -14.19
CA VAL A 144 -9.99 6.95 -14.56
C VAL A 144 -9.45 6.85 -15.98
N GLU A 145 -8.57 5.89 -16.22
CA GLU A 145 -8.00 5.68 -17.56
C GLU A 145 -7.85 4.18 -17.83
N GLY A 146 -7.73 3.80 -19.09
CA GLY A 146 -7.72 2.39 -19.50
C GLY A 146 -6.48 1.95 -20.26
N SER A 147 -5.37 2.70 -20.18
CA SER A 147 -4.17 2.42 -20.99
C SER A 147 -3.51 1.09 -20.70
N ARG A 148 -3.75 0.48 -19.55
CA ARG A 148 -3.17 -0.80 -19.15
C ARG A 148 -4.07 -2.01 -19.42
N GLY A 149 -5.12 -1.82 -20.19
CA GLY A 149 -6.04 -2.91 -20.54
C GLY A 149 -7.15 -3.14 -19.53
N TYR A 150 -7.23 -2.34 -18.49
CA TYR A 150 -8.33 -2.33 -17.52
C TYR A 150 -8.51 -0.92 -16.96
N PRO A 151 -9.72 -0.57 -16.47
CA PRO A 151 -9.95 0.76 -15.92
C PRO A 151 -9.20 0.91 -14.60
N ARG A 152 -8.31 1.90 -14.55
CA ARG A 152 -7.56 2.27 -13.34
C ARG A 152 -8.00 3.65 -12.89
N ALA A 153 -8.25 3.77 -11.60
CA ALA A 153 -8.54 5.06 -10.98
C ALA A 153 -7.26 5.63 -10.40
N GLU A 154 -7.06 6.93 -10.58
CA GLU A 154 -6.10 7.69 -9.81
C GLU A 154 -6.84 8.27 -8.61
N LEU A 155 -6.38 7.96 -7.40
CA LEU A 155 -6.93 8.50 -6.18
C LEU A 155 -5.94 9.47 -5.55
N ILE A 156 -6.47 10.52 -4.94
CA ILE A 156 -5.67 11.58 -4.33
C ILE A 156 -6.18 11.85 -2.92
N LYS A 157 -5.23 12.01 -1.99
CA LYS A 157 -5.49 12.55 -0.67
C LYS A 157 -4.72 13.85 -0.51
N GLU A 158 -5.43 14.90 -0.09
CA GLU A 158 -4.81 16.20 0.14
C GLU A 158 -4.59 16.42 1.62
N TYR A 159 -3.45 17.03 1.96
CA TYR A 159 -3.07 17.37 3.33
C TYR A 159 -3.00 18.88 3.47
N GLU A 160 -3.36 19.35 4.62
CA GLU A 160 -3.30 20.78 4.95
C GLU A 160 -1.89 21.24 5.35
#